data_e038507c4c3879e64b8cd31062710511
#
_entry.id   e038507c4c3879e64b8cd31062710511
#
_cell.length_a   1.000
_cell.length_b   1.000
_cell.length_c   1.000
_cell.angle_alpha   90.00
_cell.angle_beta   90.00
_cell.angle_gamma   90.00
#
_symmetry.space_group_name_H-M   'P 1'
#
loop_
_entity.id
_entity.type
_entity.pdbx_description
1 polymer ?
#
loop_
_entity_poly.entity_id
_entity_poly.type
_entity_poly.pdbx_seq_one_letter_code
_entity_poly.pdbx_strand_id
1 'polypeptide(L)'
;MIADLAGLIAPLSVGAFREHLAQRVPLLLRSDGDVATLLDWDSFFDAALGDDFPARRLRVTKEARQLPTVFYRHRGRVKRDAIAKVMEAGGSVIAYDLHRFVPALARLVASAEAEIGEHIVGAAIAGTGEHGALPAHYDDGDLLIIQIAGRKRWVVHADPMIDPVVGAPQVRSDAAPVPLLDTMLAPGDMLLLPAGYRHHCMVAAERSLHVGLFFYPLTAPRVLDLMMRAMFESPAARHPIRGDADMDAALEAALRQQLLERIERLSLAELRAAHRTVALPEGLA
;
A
#
# COMPACT_ATOMS: atom_id res chain seq x y z
N MET A 1 17.03 14.62 -12.03
CA MET A 1 15.63 14.09 -12.12
C MET A 1 15.67 12.59 -11.85
N ILE A 2 14.85 12.10 -10.92
CA ILE A 2 14.74 10.67 -10.61
C ILE A 2 13.87 10.02 -11.70
N ALA A 3 14.44 9.06 -12.44
CA ALA A 3 13.76 8.41 -13.55
C ALA A 3 13.27 6.99 -13.19
N ASP A 4 13.96 6.32 -12.27
CA ASP A 4 13.80 4.91 -11.95
C ASP A 4 14.18 4.62 -10.48
N LEU A 5 14.02 3.36 -10.07
CA LEU A 5 14.38 2.91 -8.71
C LEU A 5 15.87 3.09 -8.44
N ALA A 6 16.74 2.72 -9.38
CA ALA A 6 18.19 2.83 -9.20
C ALA A 6 18.63 4.27 -8.93
N GLY A 7 18.10 5.24 -9.67
CA GLY A 7 18.37 6.67 -9.46
C GLY A 7 17.77 7.20 -8.15
N LEU A 8 16.65 6.63 -7.66
CA LEU A 8 16.06 7.02 -6.40
C LEU A 8 16.92 6.59 -5.21
N ILE A 9 17.38 5.34 -5.19
CA ILE A 9 18.09 4.75 -4.05
C ILE A 9 19.62 4.91 -4.11
N ALA A 10 20.14 5.57 -5.16
CA ALA A 10 21.57 5.84 -5.25
C ALA A 10 22.09 6.56 -4.00
N PRO A 11 23.30 6.22 -3.48
CA PRO A 11 24.30 5.34 -4.09
C PRO A 11 24.10 3.83 -3.82
N LEU A 12 23.01 3.42 -3.15
CA LEU A 12 22.74 1.99 -2.94
C LEU A 12 22.39 1.32 -4.28
N SER A 13 22.97 0.16 -4.56
CA SER A 13 22.61 -0.62 -5.74
C SER A 13 21.26 -1.32 -5.55
N VAL A 14 20.56 -1.61 -6.65
CA VAL A 14 19.30 -2.40 -6.60
C VAL A 14 19.54 -3.80 -6.02
N GLY A 15 20.72 -4.42 -6.28
CA GLY A 15 21.09 -5.70 -5.68
C GLY A 15 21.14 -5.62 -4.15
N ALA A 16 21.85 -4.63 -3.62
CA ALA A 16 21.92 -4.40 -2.18
C ALA A 16 20.55 -4.04 -1.57
N PHE A 17 19.74 -3.26 -2.27
CA PHE A 17 18.36 -2.96 -1.84
C PHE A 17 17.50 -4.24 -1.74
N ARG A 18 17.59 -5.15 -2.71
CA ARG A 18 16.92 -6.46 -2.66
C ARG A 18 17.38 -7.31 -1.47
N GLU A 19 18.68 -7.28 -1.14
CA GLU A 19 19.21 -7.96 0.04
C GLU A 19 18.62 -7.39 1.33
N HIS A 20 18.48 -6.07 1.45
CA HIS A 20 17.82 -5.43 2.59
C HIS A 20 16.33 -5.78 2.71
N LEU A 21 15.60 -5.84 1.59
CA LEU A 21 14.22 -6.35 1.58
C LEU A 21 14.16 -7.78 2.14
N ALA A 22 15.07 -8.65 1.69
CA ALA A 22 15.12 -10.05 2.14
C ALA A 22 15.52 -10.20 3.62
N GLN A 23 16.32 -9.29 4.17
CA GLN A 23 16.72 -9.28 5.58
C GLN A 23 15.57 -8.85 6.53
N ARG A 24 14.56 -8.17 6.00
CA ARG A 24 13.39 -7.70 6.77
C ARG A 24 13.77 -6.87 8.00
N VAL A 25 14.69 -5.95 7.82
CA VAL A 25 15.14 -5.00 8.86
C VAL A 25 14.91 -3.57 8.35
N PRO A 26 14.33 -2.68 9.18
CA PRO A 26 14.15 -1.29 8.81
C PRO A 26 15.50 -0.64 8.42
N LEU A 27 15.49 0.13 7.32
CA LEU A 27 16.68 0.77 6.78
C LEU A 27 16.40 2.23 6.46
N LEU A 28 17.24 3.11 6.99
CA LEU A 28 17.26 4.53 6.61
C LEU A 28 18.16 4.71 5.40
N LEU A 29 17.66 5.43 4.42
CA LEU A 29 18.33 5.77 3.17
C LEU A 29 18.21 7.28 2.93
N ARG A 30 19.06 7.79 2.06
CA ARG A 30 18.95 9.14 1.53
C ARG A 30 19.16 9.12 0.03
N SER A 31 18.26 9.75 -0.70
CA SER A 31 18.42 9.95 -2.15
C SER A 31 19.38 11.09 -2.43
N ASP A 32 20.30 10.90 -3.36
CA ASP A 32 21.12 11.97 -3.93
C ASP A 32 20.36 12.77 -4.99
N GLY A 33 19.20 12.27 -5.44
CA GLY A 33 18.34 12.89 -6.41
C GLY A 33 17.36 13.91 -5.80
N ASP A 34 16.88 14.82 -6.64
CA ASP A 34 15.82 15.75 -6.25
C ASP A 34 14.45 15.04 -6.25
N VAL A 35 13.99 14.63 -5.06
CA VAL A 35 12.72 13.92 -4.85
C VAL A 35 11.49 14.78 -5.18
N ALA A 36 11.61 16.12 -5.19
CA ALA A 36 10.51 16.99 -5.58
C ALA A 36 10.14 16.84 -7.06
N THR A 37 11.02 16.25 -7.88
CA THR A 37 10.71 15.89 -9.27
C THR A 37 9.73 14.72 -9.42
N LEU A 38 9.50 13.96 -8.34
CA LEU A 38 8.52 12.88 -8.33
C LEU A 38 7.09 13.39 -8.07
N LEU A 39 6.97 14.34 -7.14
CA LEU A 39 5.70 14.91 -6.71
C LEU A 39 6.00 16.19 -5.89
N ASP A 40 5.18 17.19 -6.03
CA ASP A 40 5.15 18.35 -5.14
C ASP A 40 3.76 18.51 -4.49
N TRP A 41 3.63 19.50 -3.60
CA TRP A 41 2.41 19.72 -2.84
C TRP A 41 1.21 20.02 -3.73
N ASP A 42 1.36 20.91 -4.70
CA ASP A 42 0.26 21.36 -5.56
C ASP A 42 -0.14 20.25 -6.53
N SER A 43 0.83 19.60 -7.17
CA SER A 43 0.65 18.44 -8.05
C SER A 43 -0.04 17.26 -7.33
N PHE A 44 0.24 17.06 -6.03
CA PHE A 44 -0.47 16.06 -5.23
C PHE A 44 -1.97 16.36 -5.16
N PHE A 45 -2.35 17.60 -4.79
CA PHE A 45 -3.78 17.95 -4.68
C PHE A 45 -4.46 18.03 -6.03
N ASP A 46 -3.78 18.47 -7.07
CA ASP A 46 -4.33 18.49 -8.43
C ASP A 46 -4.65 17.06 -8.91
N ALA A 47 -3.77 16.11 -8.68
CA ALA A 47 -3.99 14.71 -9.04
C ALA A 47 -5.05 14.05 -8.13
N ALA A 48 -4.91 14.15 -6.80
CA ALA A 48 -5.76 13.45 -5.83
C ALA A 48 -7.20 13.99 -5.74
N LEU A 49 -7.41 15.26 -6.07
CA LEU A 49 -8.72 15.92 -6.08
C LEU A 49 -9.25 16.19 -7.49
N GLY A 50 -8.58 15.69 -8.51
CA GLY A 50 -9.03 15.73 -9.90
C GLY A 50 -10.31 14.91 -10.12
N ASP A 51 -11.09 15.26 -11.14
CA ASP A 51 -12.36 14.57 -11.46
C ASP A 51 -12.14 13.11 -11.85
N ASP A 52 -10.98 12.78 -12.42
CA ASP A 52 -10.61 11.42 -12.84
C ASP A 52 -10.10 10.54 -11.69
N PHE A 53 -9.74 11.14 -10.54
CA PHE A 53 -9.24 10.37 -9.41
C PHE A 53 -10.38 9.65 -8.70
N PRO A 54 -10.33 8.30 -8.56
CA PRO A 54 -11.42 7.55 -7.96
C PRO A 54 -11.57 7.91 -6.48
N ALA A 55 -12.69 8.50 -6.13
CA ALA A 55 -12.94 8.96 -4.77
C ALA A 55 -12.82 7.84 -3.70
N ARG A 56 -12.98 6.55 -4.07
CA ARG A 56 -12.75 5.41 -3.16
C ARG A 56 -11.27 5.22 -2.80
N ARG A 57 -10.35 5.78 -3.59
CA ARG A 57 -8.90 5.74 -3.37
C ARG A 57 -8.41 6.88 -2.48
N LEU A 58 -9.32 7.76 -2.05
CA LEU A 58 -9.01 8.86 -1.16
C LEU A 58 -9.46 8.56 0.26
N ARG A 59 -8.55 8.68 1.22
CA ARG A 59 -8.86 8.73 2.64
C ARG A 59 -8.49 10.08 3.21
N VAL A 60 -9.32 10.54 4.14
CA VAL A 60 -9.09 11.78 4.88
C VAL A 60 -9.12 11.45 6.35
N THR A 61 -8.09 11.88 7.07
CA THR A 61 -7.99 11.64 8.51
C THR A 61 -7.85 12.96 9.26
N LYS A 62 -8.35 12.99 10.48
CA LYS A 62 -8.11 14.05 11.45
C LYS A 62 -7.94 13.43 12.84
N GLU A 63 -6.96 13.91 13.61
CA GLU A 63 -6.67 13.37 14.95
C GLU A 63 -6.48 11.84 14.93
N ALA A 64 -5.74 11.36 13.93
CA ALA A 64 -5.51 9.93 13.70
C ALA A 64 -6.77 9.07 13.47
N ARG A 65 -7.91 9.69 13.16
CA ARG A 65 -9.18 9.01 12.87
C ARG A 65 -9.61 9.26 11.43
N GLN A 66 -10.04 8.20 10.75
CA GLN A 66 -10.60 8.34 9.42
C GLN A 66 -11.95 9.08 9.48
N LEU A 67 -12.09 10.10 8.66
CA LEU A 67 -13.36 10.81 8.52
C LEU A 67 -14.31 9.99 7.62
N PRO A 68 -15.60 9.89 7.98
CA PRO A 68 -16.60 9.30 7.09
C PRO A 68 -16.65 10.02 5.75
N THR A 69 -16.78 9.27 4.67
CA THR A 69 -16.71 9.80 3.29
C THR A 69 -17.78 10.87 3.00
N VAL A 70 -18.90 10.85 3.71
CA VAL A 70 -19.98 11.83 3.59
C VAL A 70 -19.52 13.28 3.89
N PHE A 71 -18.48 13.46 4.71
CA PHE A 71 -17.96 14.78 5.03
C PHE A 71 -17.24 15.44 3.85
N TYR A 72 -16.52 14.66 3.04
CA TYR A 72 -15.71 15.19 1.96
C TYR A 72 -16.11 14.71 0.57
N ARG A 73 -17.25 13.96 0.45
CA ARG A 73 -17.79 13.51 -0.85
C ARG A 73 -19.25 13.90 -1.00
N HIS A 74 -19.62 14.20 -2.24
CA HIS A 74 -21.02 14.40 -2.63
C HIS A 74 -21.25 13.88 -4.04
N ARG A 75 -22.21 12.97 -4.23
CA ARG A 75 -22.53 12.37 -5.54
C ARG A 75 -21.32 11.82 -6.27
N GLY A 76 -20.42 11.13 -5.54
CA GLY A 76 -19.19 10.52 -6.10
C GLY A 76 -18.02 11.50 -6.30
N ARG A 77 -18.20 12.81 -6.13
CA ARG A 77 -17.14 13.83 -6.28
C ARG A 77 -16.57 14.25 -4.94
N VAL A 78 -15.30 14.60 -4.92
CA VAL A 78 -14.63 15.14 -3.75
C VAL A 78 -14.98 16.62 -3.60
N LYS A 79 -15.31 17.04 -2.38
CA LYS A 79 -15.54 18.44 -2.01
C LYS A 79 -14.18 19.07 -1.65
N ARG A 80 -13.59 19.83 -2.57
CA ARG A 80 -12.29 20.49 -2.37
C ARG A 80 -12.28 21.37 -1.11
N ASP A 81 -13.34 22.15 -0.87
CA ASP A 81 -13.47 23.03 0.30
C ASP A 81 -13.47 22.24 1.63
N ALA A 82 -14.07 21.03 1.64
CA ALA A 82 -14.07 20.19 2.83
C ALA A 82 -12.67 19.66 3.11
N ILE A 83 -11.94 19.27 2.06
CA ILE A 83 -10.53 18.86 2.19
C ILE A 83 -9.67 20.02 2.69
N ALA A 84 -9.82 21.22 2.11
CA ALA A 84 -9.07 22.40 2.55
C ALA A 84 -9.28 22.67 4.05
N LYS A 85 -10.53 22.66 4.53
CA LYS A 85 -10.86 22.83 5.96
C LYS A 85 -10.24 21.76 6.86
N VAL A 86 -10.15 20.50 6.39
CA VAL A 86 -9.49 19.43 7.16
C VAL A 86 -7.99 19.69 7.22
N MET A 87 -7.38 20.09 6.12
CA MET A 87 -5.95 20.43 6.09
C MET A 87 -5.63 21.65 6.96
N GLU A 88 -6.41 22.71 6.91
CA GLU A 88 -6.29 23.87 7.79
C GLU A 88 -6.40 23.50 9.28
N ALA A 89 -7.19 22.49 9.60
CA ALA A 89 -7.39 22.00 10.96
C ALA A 89 -6.39 20.90 11.38
N GLY A 90 -5.29 20.71 10.64
CA GLY A 90 -4.24 19.75 11.00
C GLY A 90 -4.58 18.29 10.63
N GLY A 91 -5.26 18.05 9.52
CA GLY A 91 -5.59 16.70 9.05
C GLY A 91 -4.60 16.13 8.04
N SER A 92 -4.94 14.96 7.50
CA SER A 92 -4.18 14.32 6.43
C SER A 92 -5.08 13.80 5.31
N VAL A 93 -4.55 13.81 4.11
CA VAL A 93 -5.14 13.24 2.90
C VAL A 93 -4.22 12.13 2.40
N ILE A 94 -4.76 10.95 2.19
CA ILE A 94 -4.06 9.77 1.67
C ILE A 94 -4.68 9.45 0.31
N ALA A 95 -3.86 9.40 -0.72
CA ALA A 95 -4.25 9.04 -2.08
C ALA A 95 -3.58 7.72 -2.49
N TYR A 96 -4.36 6.63 -2.49
CA TYR A 96 -3.88 5.31 -2.93
C TYR A 96 -3.88 5.21 -4.45
N ASP A 97 -2.97 4.41 -5.01
CA ASP A 97 -2.77 4.26 -6.44
C ASP A 97 -2.46 5.57 -7.18
N LEU A 98 -1.94 6.58 -6.49
CA LEU A 98 -1.65 7.89 -7.08
C LEU A 98 -0.67 7.80 -8.25
N HIS A 99 0.20 6.78 -8.27
CA HIS A 99 1.11 6.52 -9.37
C HIS A 99 0.41 6.38 -10.72
N ARG A 100 -0.88 5.99 -10.76
CA ARG A 100 -1.67 5.88 -12.00
C ARG A 100 -2.08 7.23 -12.57
N PHE A 101 -1.95 8.31 -11.80
CA PHE A 101 -2.38 9.67 -12.13
C PHE A 101 -1.21 10.66 -12.19
N VAL A 102 -0.02 10.26 -11.74
CA VAL A 102 1.19 11.08 -11.75
C VAL A 102 2.26 10.37 -12.57
N PRO A 103 2.60 10.90 -13.76
CA PRO A 103 3.52 10.21 -14.69
C PRO A 103 4.91 9.91 -14.13
N ALA A 104 5.44 10.75 -13.24
CA ALA A 104 6.74 10.51 -12.61
C ALA A 104 6.67 9.30 -11.66
N LEU A 105 5.61 9.20 -10.86
CA LEU A 105 5.38 8.04 -9.98
C LEU A 105 5.06 6.78 -10.79
N ALA A 106 4.35 6.89 -11.92
CA ALA A 106 4.09 5.75 -12.79
C ALA A 106 5.38 5.12 -13.32
N ARG A 107 6.33 5.94 -13.77
CA ARG A 107 7.64 5.47 -14.25
C ARG A 107 8.44 4.81 -13.12
N LEU A 108 8.46 5.44 -11.95
CA LEU A 108 9.16 4.92 -10.79
C LEU A 108 8.61 3.55 -10.35
N VAL A 109 7.28 3.41 -10.24
CA VAL A 109 6.61 2.14 -9.89
C VAL A 109 6.92 1.08 -10.95
N ALA A 110 6.80 1.40 -12.24
CA ALA A 110 7.09 0.44 -13.32
C ALA A 110 8.55 -0.05 -13.30
N SER A 111 9.51 0.86 -13.05
CA SER A 111 10.93 0.49 -12.88
C SER A 111 11.11 -0.40 -11.66
N ALA A 112 10.53 -0.03 -10.51
CA ALA A 112 10.65 -0.82 -9.29
C ALA A 112 10.04 -2.22 -9.45
N GLU A 113 8.86 -2.35 -10.09
CA GLU A 113 8.24 -3.66 -10.40
C GLU A 113 9.14 -4.51 -11.31
N ALA A 114 9.75 -3.90 -12.32
CA ALA A 114 10.64 -4.61 -13.24
C ALA A 114 11.91 -5.10 -12.54
N GLU A 115 12.48 -4.29 -11.66
CA GLU A 115 13.74 -4.59 -10.97
C GLU A 115 13.54 -5.49 -9.76
N ILE A 116 12.48 -5.33 -8.98
CA ILE A 116 12.21 -6.15 -7.77
C ILE A 116 11.46 -7.44 -8.11
N GLY A 117 10.55 -7.39 -9.10
CA GLY A 117 9.75 -8.55 -9.51
C GLY A 117 8.47 -8.75 -8.68
N GLU A 118 8.10 -7.78 -7.86
CA GLU A 118 6.89 -7.78 -7.02
C GLU A 118 5.84 -6.80 -7.56
N HIS A 119 4.61 -6.94 -7.09
CA HIS A 119 3.58 -5.93 -7.34
C HIS A 119 3.80 -4.73 -6.45
N ILE A 120 3.86 -3.53 -7.04
CA ILE A 120 4.13 -2.30 -6.31
C ILE A 120 3.00 -1.30 -6.49
N VAL A 121 2.55 -0.73 -5.38
CA VAL A 121 1.53 0.32 -5.35
C VAL A 121 2.13 1.61 -4.82
N GLY A 122 2.02 2.67 -5.59
CA GLY A 122 2.43 4.02 -5.18
C GLY A 122 1.25 4.77 -4.56
N ALA A 123 1.40 5.20 -3.32
CA ALA A 123 0.48 6.09 -2.63
C ALA A 123 1.21 7.37 -2.22
N ALA A 124 0.47 8.44 -1.92
CA ALA A 124 1.06 9.62 -1.30
C ALA A 124 0.18 10.14 -0.18
N ILE A 125 0.82 10.69 0.83
CA ILE A 125 0.17 11.20 2.04
C ILE A 125 0.61 12.64 2.29
N ALA A 126 -0.33 13.57 2.21
CA ALA A 126 -0.17 14.95 2.63
C ALA A 126 -0.77 15.13 4.03
N GLY A 127 -0.07 15.77 4.92
CA GLY A 127 -0.53 16.07 6.27
C GLY A 127 -0.10 17.47 6.71
N THR A 128 -0.87 18.07 7.61
CA THR A 128 -0.59 19.39 8.19
C THR A 128 -0.72 19.34 9.70
N GLY A 129 0.04 20.22 10.38
CA GLY A 129 -0.02 20.39 11.83
C GLY A 129 0.29 19.12 12.62
N GLU A 130 0.33 19.25 13.95
CA GLU A 130 0.66 18.12 14.85
C GLU A 130 -0.36 16.97 14.81
N HIS A 131 -1.58 17.23 14.35
CA HIS A 131 -2.65 16.23 14.22
C HIS A 131 -2.63 15.50 12.87
N GLY A 132 -1.73 15.85 11.95
CA GLY A 132 -1.45 15.11 10.72
C GLY A 132 -0.72 13.80 10.98
N ALA A 133 -1.26 12.99 11.89
CA ALA A 133 -0.69 11.75 12.38
C ALA A 133 -1.45 10.53 11.84
N LEU A 134 -0.74 9.42 11.71
CA LEU A 134 -1.37 8.10 11.59
C LEU A 134 -1.17 7.34 12.91
N PRO A 135 -2.23 6.67 13.41
CA PRO A 135 -2.13 5.88 14.64
C PRO A 135 -1.17 4.70 14.45
N ALA A 136 -0.73 4.12 15.55
CA ALA A 136 0.13 2.95 15.50
C ALA A 136 -0.57 1.77 14.82
N HIS A 137 0.01 1.30 13.72
CA HIS A 137 -0.44 0.17 12.91
C HIS A 137 0.76 -0.58 12.33
N TYR A 138 0.53 -1.65 11.60
CA TYR A 138 1.50 -2.28 10.73
C TYR A 138 0.87 -2.54 9.37
N ASP A 139 1.70 -2.62 8.35
CA ASP A 139 1.31 -2.95 6.98
C ASP A 139 1.59 -4.42 6.68
N ASP A 140 0.86 -4.98 5.73
CA ASP A 140 1.01 -6.35 5.24
C ASP A 140 1.95 -6.46 4.02
N GLY A 141 2.45 -5.35 3.52
CA GLY A 141 3.49 -5.22 2.50
C GLY A 141 4.70 -4.47 3.03
N ASP A 142 5.86 -4.66 2.41
CA ASP A 142 7.01 -3.83 2.67
C ASP A 142 6.77 -2.43 2.12
N LEU A 143 7.25 -1.40 2.81
CA LEU A 143 7.00 -0.01 2.47
C LEU A 143 8.30 0.77 2.36
N LEU A 144 8.56 1.37 1.19
CA LEU A 144 9.58 2.41 1.04
C LEU A 144 8.92 3.79 1.12
N ILE A 145 9.17 4.47 2.20
CA ILE A 145 8.72 5.85 2.46
C ILE A 145 9.75 6.80 1.88
N ILE A 146 9.31 7.76 1.07
CA ILE A 146 10.14 8.80 0.44
C ILE A 146 9.61 10.13 0.91
N GLN A 147 10.34 10.85 1.77
CA GLN A 147 9.93 12.17 2.22
C GLN A 147 10.14 13.18 1.10
N ILE A 148 9.07 13.81 0.65
CA ILE A 148 9.07 14.75 -0.48
C ILE A 148 9.19 16.20 -0.02
N ALA A 149 8.36 16.61 0.96
CA ALA A 149 8.34 17.97 1.47
C ALA A 149 8.02 18.00 2.97
N GLY A 150 8.50 19.04 3.64
CA GLY A 150 8.34 19.18 5.08
C GLY A 150 9.07 18.11 5.88
N ARG A 151 8.65 17.89 7.13
CA ARG A 151 9.28 16.92 8.04
C ARG A 151 8.24 16.04 8.69
N LYS A 152 8.58 14.75 8.87
CA LYS A 152 7.71 13.78 9.53
C LYS A 152 8.53 12.91 10.48
N ARG A 153 8.10 12.79 11.74
CA ARG A 153 8.68 11.85 12.69
C ARG A 153 8.06 10.48 12.50
N TRP A 154 8.91 9.47 12.47
CA TRP A 154 8.54 8.07 12.38
C TRP A 154 9.09 7.32 13.58
N VAL A 155 8.21 6.57 14.25
CA VAL A 155 8.57 5.67 15.33
C VAL A 155 8.21 4.25 14.90
N VAL A 156 9.21 3.37 14.88
CA VAL A 156 9.09 1.95 14.53
C VAL A 156 9.38 1.13 15.77
N HIS A 157 8.58 0.11 16.04
CA HIS A 157 8.68 -0.73 17.23
C HIS A 157 9.39 -2.06 16.92
N ALA A 158 10.04 -2.63 17.96
CA ALA A 158 10.99 -3.76 17.80
C ALA A 158 10.34 -5.11 17.48
N ASP A 159 9.07 -5.30 17.82
CA ASP A 159 8.40 -6.61 17.72
C ASP A 159 7.49 -6.66 16.48
N PRO A 160 8.02 -7.05 15.29
CA PRO A 160 7.20 -7.15 14.10
C PRO A 160 6.27 -8.36 14.15
N MET A 161 5.10 -8.21 13.60
CA MET A 161 4.25 -9.34 13.24
C MET A 161 4.88 -10.11 12.10
N ILE A 162 5.09 -11.40 12.30
CA ILE A 162 5.71 -12.25 11.26
C ILE A 162 4.67 -12.58 10.19
N ASP A 163 5.06 -12.36 8.93
CA ASP A 163 4.26 -12.66 7.74
C ASP A 163 2.79 -12.20 7.86
N PRO A 164 2.55 -10.89 8.02
CA PRO A 164 1.19 -10.37 8.13
C PRO A 164 0.40 -10.69 6.85
N VAL A 165 -0.85 -11.11 7.03
CA VAL A 165 -1.75 -11.42 5.93
C VAL A 165 -2.97 -10.51 6.01
N VAL A 166 -3.35 -9.97 4.85
CA VAL A 166 -4.56 -9.18 4.69
C VAL A 166 -5.79 -9.90 5.28
N GLY A 167 -6.53 -9.20 6.15
CA GLY A 167 -7.75 -9.72 6.74
C GLY A 167 -7.53 -10.74 7.87
N ALA A 168 -6.28 -11.11 8.18
CA ALA A 168 -6.01 -11.90 9.37
C ALA A 168 -6.22 -11.07 10.64
N PRO A 169 -6.68 -11.69 11.74
CA PRO A 169 -6.81 -11.00 13.02
C PRO A 169 -5.46 -10.43 13.44
N GLN A 170 -5.43 -9.13 13.73
CA GLN A 170 -4.24 -8.51 14.30
C GLN A 170 -4.02 -9.06 15.71
N VAL A 171 -2.98 -9.84 15.91
CA VAL A 171 -2.55 -10.26 17.24
C VAL A 171 -1.98 -9.03 17.94
N ARG A 172 -2.72 -8.47 18.89
CA ARG A 172 -2.21 -7.40 19.74
C ARG A 172 -1.27 -8.02 20.77
N SER A 173 -0.03 -7.56 20.79
CA SER A 173 0.85 -7.79 21.93
C SER A 173 0.38 -6.87 23.07
N ASP A 174 0.13 -7.43 24.25
CA ASP A 174 -0.16 -6.66 25.47
C ASP A 174 1.10 -5.99 26.04
N ALA A 175 2.28 -6.32 25.51
CA ALA A 175 3.53 -5.71 25.92
C ALA A 175 3.61 -4.25 25.48
N ALA A 176 4.16 -3.40 26.32
CA ALA A 176 4.46 -2.01 25.95
C ALA A 176 5.40 -1.99 24.75
N PRO A 177 5.06 -1.29 23.67
CA PRO A 177 5.88 -1.29 22.46
C PRO A 177 7.25 -0.63 22.73
N VAL A 178 8.32 -1.36 22.44
CA VAL A 178 9.70 -0.86 22.57
C VAL A 178 10.10 -0.20 21.25
N PRO A 179 10.48 1.08 21.23
CA PRO A 179 10.97 1.72 20.02
C PRO A 179 12.27 1.07 19.54
N LEU A 180 12.28 0.63 18.26
CA LEU A 180 13.47 0.21 17.54
C LEU A 180 14.15 1.39 16.86
N LEU A 181 13.33 2.25 16.26
CA LEU A 181 13.74 3.44 15.55
C LEU A 181 12.82 4.61 15.90
N ASP A 182 13.41 5.77 16.18
CA ASP A 182 12.72 7.04 16.33
C ASP A 182 13.50 8.07 15.53
N THR A 183 12.95 8.48 14.39
CA THR A 183 13.67 9.30 13.42
C THR A 183 12.81 10.38 12.81
N MET A 184 13.47 11.44 12.35
CA MET A 184 12.87 12.55 11.63
C MET A 184 13.29 12.46 10.17
N LEU A 185 12.33 12.27 9.26
CA LEU A 185 12.59 12.34 7.83
C LEU A 185 12.41 13.77 7.33
N ALA A 186 13.41 14.26 6.60
CA ALA A 186 13.42 15.51 5.84
C ALA A 186 13.41 15.19 4.33
N PRO A 187 13.14 16.15 3.43
CA PRO A 187 13.14 15.91 1.98
C PRO A 187 14.40 15.20 1.49
N GLY A 188 14.21 14.12 0.73
CA GLY A 188 15.28 13.22 0.28
C GLY A 188 15.59 12.06 1.22
N ASP A 189 15.19 12.11 2.49
CA ASP A 189 15.31 10.96 3.37
C ASP A 189 14.26 9.91 3.03
N MET A 190 14.64 8.64 3.17
CA MET A 190 13.79 7.49 2.93
C MET A 190 13.88 6.49 4.08
N LEU A 191 12.80 5.79 4.32
CA LEU A 191 12.73 4.69 5.29
C LEU A 191 12.14 3.47 4.59
N LEU A 192 12.94 2.40 4.45
CA LEU A 192 12.43 1.08 4.13
C LEU A 192 11.92 0.45 5.42
N LEU A 193 10.65 0.13 5.43
CA LEU A 193 9.93 -0.46 6.56
C LEU A 193 9.34 -1.81 6.13
N PRO A 194 9.92 -2.93 6.57
CA PRO A 194 9.38 -4.24 6.20
C PRO A 194 7.99 -4.49 6.79
N ALA A 195 7.23 -5.34 6.12
CA ALA A 195 5.91 -5.76 6.55
C ALA A 195 5.88 -6.25 8.01
N GLY A 196 4.83 -5.93 8.72
CA GLY A 196 4.61 -6.35 10.10
C GLY A 196 5.22 -5.45 11.17
N TYR A 197 6.15 -4.55 10.84
CA TYR A 197 6.68 -3.62 11.82
C TYR A 197 5.62 -2.60 12.24
N ARG A 198 5.27 -2.63 13.53
CA ARG A 198 4.35 -1.65 14.11
C ARG A 198 5.01 -0.28 14.10
N HIS A 199 4.32 0.69 13.53
CA HIS A 199 4.84 2.04 13.41
C HIS A 199 3.74 3.09 13.55
N HIS A 200 4.14 4.31 13.86
CA HIS A 200 3.30 5.50 13.78
C HIS A 200 4.13 6.69 13.32
N CYS A 201 3.44 7.70 12.83
CA CYS A 201 4.11 8.89 12.35
C CYS A 201 3.33 10.15 12.68
N MET A 202 4.05 11.27 12.82
CA MET A 202 3.51 12.58 13.14
C MET A 202 4.18 13.65 12.28
N VAL A 203 3.40 14.60 11.78
CA VAL A 203 3.94 15.77 11.11
C VAL A 203 4.70 16.62 12.13
N ALA A 204 5.94 16.99 11.82
CA ALA A 204 6.82 17.77 12.68
C ALA A 204 7.18 19.14 12.09
N ALA A 205 6.33 19.63 11.19
CA ALA A 205 6.45 20.92 10.53
C ALA A 205 5.04 21.46 10.25
N GLU A 206 4.92 22.61 9.60
CA GLU A 206 3.64 23.16 9.15
C GLU A 206 2.89 22.18 8.23
N ARG A 207 3.62 21.51 7.35
CA ARG A 207 3.09 20.49 6.41
C ARG A 207 4.12 19.40 6.14
N SER A 208 3.64 18.26 5.68
CA SER A 208 4.47 17.12 5.25
C SER A 208 3.83 16.41 4.08
N LEU A 209 4.62 16.10 3.06
CA LEU A 209 4.24 15.24 1.95
C LEU A 209 5.26 14.11 1.82
N HIS A 210 4.80 12.87 1.76
CA HIS A 210 5.63 11.73 1.44
C HIS A 210 4.94 10.80 0.45
N VAL A 211 5.72 10.08 -0.32
CA VAL A 211 5.30 8.98 -1.19
C VAL A 211 5.65 7.68 -0.49
N GLY A 212 4.75 6.72 -0.53
CA GLY A 212 4.97 5.34 -0.12
C GLY A 212 4.92 4.42 -1.34
N LEU A 213 5.95 3.61 -1.54
CA LEU A 213 5.94 2.48 -2.46
C LEU A 213 5.72 1.22 -1.63
N PHE A 214 4.56 0.61 -1.79
CA PHE A 214 4.18 -0.63 -1.11
C PHE A 214 4.53 -1.81 -2.01
N PHE A 215 5.37 -2.71 -1.50
CA PHE A 215 5.80 -3.94 -2.18
C PHE A 215 4.96 -5.09 -1.67
N TYR A 216 4.25 -5.74 -2.57
CA TYR A 216 3.36 -6.85 -2.24
C TYR A 216 3.90 -8.15 -2.88
N PRO A 217 4.63 -8.98 -2.13
CA PRO A 217 5.04 -10.28 -2.63
C PRO A 217 3.83 -11.18 -2.88
N LEU A 218 3.97 -12.10 -3.84
CA LEU A 218 2.95 -13.12 -4.06
C LEU A 218 3.01 -14.15 -2.93
N THR A 219 2.04 -14.10 -2.02
CA THR A 219 1.91 -15.02 -0.89
C THR A 219 1.01 -16.22 -1.21
N ALA A 220 1.12 -17.32 -0.44
CA ALA A 220 0.25 -18.48 -0.61
C ALA A 220 -1.26 -18.14 -0.46
N PRO A 221 -1.71 -17.34 0.52
CA PRO A 221 -3.10 -16.89 0.58
C PRO A 221 -3.53 -16.14 -0.68
N ARG A 222 -2.63 -15.32 -1.26
CA ARG A 222 -2.92 -14.60 -2.50
C ARG A 222 -3.00 -15.53 -3.71
N VAL A 223 -2.16 -16.55 -3.77
CA VAL A 223 -2.27 -17.61 -4.79
C VAL A 223 -3.65 -18.27 -4.71
N LEU A 224 -4.09 -18.66 -3.52
CA LEU A 224 -5.41 -19.26 -3.32
C LEU A 224 -6.55 -18.30 -3.72
N ASP A 225 -6.47 -17.02 -3.36
CA ASP A 225 -7.47 -16.02 -3.77
C ASP A 225 -7.55 -15.90 -5.31
N LEU A 226 -6.41 -15.83 -5.98
CA LEU A 226 -6.37 -15.78 -7.46
C LEU A 226 -6.94 -17.03 -8.09
N MET A 227 -6.65 -18.21 -7.55
CA MET A 227 -7.22 -19.47 -8.01
C MET A 227 -8.74 -19.51 -7.82
N MET A 228 -9.22 -19.06 -6.65
CA MET A 228 -10.66 -18.99 -6.37
C MET A 228 -11.40 -18.03 -7.29
N ARG A 229 -10.82 -16.85 -7.56
CA ARG A 229 -11.39 -15.88 -8.52
C ARG A 229 -11.54 -16.48 -9.91
N ALA A 230 -10.53 -17.21 -10.37
CA ALA A 230 -10.59 -17.89 -11.65
C ALA A 230 -11.66 -19.03 -11.70
N MET A 231 -12.05 -19.60 -10.55
CA MET A 231 -13.17 -20.55 -10.49
C MET A 231 -14.53 -19.88 -10.70
N PHE A 232 -14.70 -18.59 -10.41
CA PHE A 232 -15.98 -17.90 -10.63
C PHE A 232 -16.41 -17.82 -12.09
N GLU A 233 -15.51 -18.09 -13.03
CA GLU A 233 -15.84 -18.22 -14.44
C GLU A 233 -16.60 -19.52 -14.74
N SER A 234 -16.46 -20.55 -13.87
CA SER A 234 -17.11 -21.86 -14.04
C SER A 234 -18.58 -21.81 -13.58
N PRO A 235 -19.54 -22.25 -14.40
CA PRO A 235 -20.93 -22.41 -13.98
C PRO A 235 -21.09 -23.35 -12.77
N ALA A 236 -20.30 -24.43 -12.70
CA ALA A 236 -20.38 -25.40 -11.61
C ALA A 236 -19.98 -24.76 -10.27
N ALA A 237 -18.92 -23.92 -10.26
CA ALA A 237 -18.49 -23.22 -9.03
C ALA A 237 -19.51 -22.18 -8.53
N ARG A 238 -20.41 -21.72 -9.38
CA ARG A 238 -21.48 -20.76 -9.05
C ARG A 238 -22.82 -21.44 -8.74
N HIS A 239 -22.91 -22.76 -8.89
CA HIS A 239 -24.16 -23.48 -8.62
C HIS A 239 -24.45 -23.48 -7.11
N PRO A 240 -25.68 -23.16 -6.70
CA PRO A 240 -26.04 -23.17 -5.28
C PRO A 240 -26.11 -24.61 -4.74
N ILE A 241 -25.53 -24.85 -3.59
CA ILE A 241 -25.65 -26.12 -2.83
C ILE A 241 -26.98 -26.08 -2.11
N ARG A 242 -27.90 -27.03 -2.43
CA ARG A 242 -29.29 -27.03 -1.92
C ARG A 242 -29.64 -28.20 -1.02
N GLY A 243 -28.70 -29.10 -0.73
CA GLY A 243 -28.94 -30.28 0.14
C GLY A 243 -29.69 -31.42 -0.57
N ASP A 244 -29.72 -31.43 -1.89
CA ASP A 244 -30.15 -32.59 -2.70
C ASP A 244 -28.93 -33.50 -2.87
N ALA A 245 -28.97 -34.70 -2.27
CA ALA A 245 -27.81 -35.57 -2.16
C ALA A 245 -27.19 -35.98 -3.51
N ASP A 246 -28.01 -36.24 -4.53
CA ASP A 246 -27.50 -36.64 -5.85
C ASP A 246 -26.91 -35.48 -6.61
N MET A 247 -27.55 -34.29 -6.55
CA MET A 247 -27.05 -33.07 -7.14
C MET A 247 -25.80 -32.57 -6.42
N ASP A 248 -25.76 -32.65 -5.11
CA ASP A 248 -24.63 -32.23 -4.30
C ASP A 248 -23.39 -33.12 -4.57
N ALA A 249 -23.59 -34.46 -4.74
CA ALA A 249 -22.52 -35.39 -5.10
C ALA A 249 -21.94 -35.09 -6.49
N ALA A 250 -22.81 -34.81 -7.48
CA ALA A 250 -22.37 -34.42 -8.82
C ALA A 250 -21.59 -33.10 -8.82
N LEU A 251 -22.05 -32.10 -8.05
CA LEU A 251 -21.37 -30.83 -7.89
C LEU A 251 -20.02 -31.00 -7.19
N GLU A 252 -19.94 -31.80 -6.13
CA GLU A 252 -18.68 -32.12 -5.44
C GLU A 252 -17.67 -32.74 -6.42
N ALA A 253 -18.09 -33.72 -7.22
CA ALA A 253 -17.21 -34.34 -8.22
C ALA A 253 -16.70 -33.32 -9.25
N ALA A 254 -17.58 -32.45 -9.77
CA ALA A 254 -17.22 -31.41 -10.71
C ALA A 254 -16.26 -30.38 -10.11
N LEU A 255 -16.50 -29.91 -8.87
CA LEU A 255 -15.63 -28.97 -8.16
C LEU A 255 -14.26 -29.59 -7.87
N ARG A 256 -14.22 -30.85 -7.42
CA ARG A 256 -12.97 -31.58 -7.17
C ARG A 256 -12.14 -31.69 -8.43
N GLN A 257 -12.75 -32.09 -9.56
CA GLN A 257 -12.05 -32.15 -10.83
C GLN A 257 -11.47 -30.81 -11.26
N GLN A 258 -12.25 -29.73 -11.18
CA GLN A 258 -11.80 -28.39 -11.55
C GLN A 258 -10.64 -27.88 -10.66
N LEU A 259 -10.68 -28.17 -9.35
CA LEU A 259 -9.59 -27.83 -8.44
C LEU A 259 -8.30 -28.58 -8.80
N LEU A 260 -8.39 -29.90 -9.05
CA LEU A 260 -7.25 -30.70 -9.45
C LEU A 260 -6.63 -30.21 -10.77
N GLU A 261 -7.44 -29.97 -11.80
CA GLU A 261 -6.97 -29.42 -13.07
C GLU A 261 -6.25 -28.07 -12.90
N ARG A 262 -6.73 -27.21 -12.01
CA ARG A 262 -6.09 -25.92 -11.74
C ARG A 262 -4.77 -26.09 -10.99
N ILE A 263 -4.71 -27.00 -10.02
CA ILE A 263 -3.47 -27.30 -9.28
C ILE A 263 -2.42 -27.87 -10.25
N GLU A 264 -2.80 -28.79 -11.12
CA GLU A 264 -1.89 -29.40 -12.11
C GLU A 264 -1.36 -28.37 -13.12
N ARG A 265 -2.14 -27.34 -13.45
CA ARG A 265 -1.77 -26.27 -14.37
C ARG A 265 -1.22 -25.03 -13.65
N LEU A 266 -0.93 -25.11 -12.36
CA LEU A 266 -0.46 -23.97 -11.58
C LEU A 266 0.85 -23.42 -12.16
N SER A 267 0.82 -22.17 -12.61
CA SER A 267 2.00 -21.43 -13.06
C SER A 267 2.24 -20.23 -12.18
N LEU A 268 3.34 -20.25 -11.41
CA LEU A 268 3.71 -19.09 -10.59
C LEU A 268 3.99 -17.84 -11.42
N ALA A 269 4.44 -18.01 -12.68
CA ALA A 269 4.66 -16.88 -13.58
C ALA A 269 3.33 -16.19 -13.96
N GLU A 270 2.31 -16.99 -14.32
CA GLU A 270 0.97 -16.48 -14.63
C GLU A 270 0.30 -15.86 -13.40
N LEU A 271 0.45 -16.47 -12.23
CA LEU A 271 -0.09 -15.94 -10.98
C LEU A 271 0.58 -14.62 -10.59
N ARG A 272 1.90 -14.47 -10.78
CA ARG A 272 2.59 -13.19 -10.59
C ARG A 272 2.08 -12.12 -11.57
N ALA A 273 1.86 -12.47 -12.82
CA ALA A 273 1.27 -11.56 -13.80
C ALA A 273 -0.15 -11.13 -13.39
N ALA A 274 -0.99 -12.08 -13.01
CA ALA A 274 -2.35 -11.80 -12.52
C ALA A 274 -2.33 -10.97 -11.23
N HIS A 275 -1.41 -11.25 -10.29
CA HIS A 275 -1.26 -10.49 -9.06
C HIS A 275 -1.01 -8.99 -9.29
N ARG A 276 -0.21 -8.64 -10.30
CA ARG A 276 0.06 -7.25 -10.68
C ARG A 276 -1.13 -6.52 -11.30
N THR A 277 -2.08 -7.23 -11.88
CA THR A 277 -3.25 -6.63 -12.54
C THR A 277 -4.46 -6.48 -11.63
N VAL A 278 -4.57 -7.31 -10.59
CA VAL A 278 -5.69 -7.26 -9.66
C VAL A 278 -5.50 -6.13 -8.66
N ALA A 279 -6.45 -5.22 -8.61
CA ALA A 279 -6.48 -4.19 -7.57
C ALA A 279 -6.44 -4.85 -6.19
N LEU A 280 -5.63 -4.28 -5.29
CA LEU A 280 -5.64 -4.73 -3.90
C LEU A 280 -7.02 -4.53 -3.29
N PRO A 281 -7.45 -5.39 -2.36
CA PRO A 281 -8.74 -5.27 -1.69
C PRO A 281 -8.92 -3.87 -1.09
N GLU A 282 -10.14 -3.34 -1.18
CA GLU A 282 -10.49 -2.08 -0.51
C GLU A 282 -10.42 -2.31 1.01
N GLY A 283 -9.61 -1.55 1.70
CA GLY A 283 -9.46 -1.66 3.16
C GLY A 283 -8.05 -1.99 3.63
N LEU A 284 -7.10 -2.14 2.72
CA LEU A 284 -5.69 -2.33 3.02
C LEU A 284 -4.99 -0.97 3.10
N ALA A 285 -4.96 -0.46 4.24
CA ALA A 285 -4.02 0.38 4.98
C ALA A 285 -4.67 0.86 6.26
#